data_e3e28c491a612132e9663576f63a7b21
#
_entry.id   e3e28c491a612132e9663576f63a7b21
#
_cell.length_a   1.000
_cell.length_b   1.000
_cell.length_c   1.000
_cell.angle_alpha   90.00
_cell.angle_beta   90.00
_cell.angle_gamma   90.00
#
_symmetry.space_group_name_H-M   'P 1'
#
loop_
_entity.id
_entity.type
_entity.pdbx_description
1 polymer ?
#
loop_
_entity_poly.entity_id
_entity_poly.type
_entity_poly.pdbx_seq_one_letter_code
_entity_poly.pdbx_strand_id
1 'polypeptide(L)'
;RGRESYHELLGDYLSEPKWEVRYRLYEGNVVERAEEFVTWVNQEGDIIRVLHRLPEEMDGLSLTEDEARSIVLDFILKSYQLSPGSMVEQEARSDKKPNRLDWVFTYKDIRDIPTDEGELRIKVLLAGDQVSDAYRYVHIPEEWSRKEQDKNAKMGPISFILFLTVILAVVFITTKGVIRWSKKEFNLPLFYKALGFFVFIGILNQWNRLPSILWVFKTSEPYTDQLYQAILMESLIVLFMCLVRSILIGATQNMIYHIMPVRSKARIEKGIYIGLFMAGLFTSISTMFPSLSPQLGSFWKLNDQLPLIGSLISVIYDYVRLTLIVLTVSLSLSYLSDNWSKKVPLTMLYLVLLGIAQASANDGARDSLLFLLLSGFLIAVV
;
A
#
# COMPACT_ATOMS: atom_id res chain seq x y z
N ARG A 1 10.98 -0.57 -21.00
CA ARG A 1 12.42 -0.78 -20.75
C ARG A 1 12.70 -1.04 -19.27
N GLY A 2 12.15 -0.30 -18.32
CA GLY A 2 12.49 -0.40 -16.90
C GLY A 2 12.32 -1.77 -16.22
N ARG A 3 11.54 -2.70 -16.77
CA ARG A 3 11.35 -4.03 -16.17
C ARG A 3 12.53 -4.96 -16.45
N GLU A 4 13.08 -4.90 -17.65
CA GLU A 4 14.23 -5.74 -18.04
C GLU A 4 15.48 -5.29 -17.29
N SER A 5 15.80 -3.99 -17.30
CA SER A 5 16.93 -3.42 -16.55
C SER A 5 16.84 -3.67 -15.04
N TYR A 6 15.63 -3.66 -14.47
CA TYR A 6 15.43 -4.00 -13.07
C TYR A 6 15.74 -5.47 -12.78
N HIS A 7 15.30 -6.38 -13.65
CA HIS A 7 15.61 -7.82 -13.50
C HIS A 7 17.10 -8.13 -13.64
N GLU A 8 17.80 -7.40 -14.48
CA GLU A 8 19.26 -7.53 -14.63
C GLU A 8 20.03 -7.07 -13.38
N LEU A 9 19.49 -6.10 -12.65
CA LEU A 9 20.10 -5.60 -11.41
C LEU A 9 19.75 -6.44 -10.18
N LEU A 10 18.65 -7.21 -10.24
CA LEU A 10 18.23 -8.05 -9.12
C LEU A 10 19.17 -9.25 -8.94
N GLY A 11 19.60 -9.46 -7.71
CA GLY A 11 20.49 -10.57 -7.34
C GLY A 11 21.97 -10.21 -7.44
N ASP A 12 22.35 -9.24 -8.29
CA ASP A 12 23.74 -8.79 -8.41
C ASP A 12 23.96 -7.45 -7.69
N TYR A 13 23.35 -6.36 -8.17
CA TYR A 13 23.49 -5.03 -7.58
C TYR A 13 22.43 -4.71 -6.54
N LEU A 14 21.19 -4.99 -6.86
CA LEU A 14 20.05 -4.83 -5.95
C LEU A 14 19.74 -6.17 -5.29
N SER A 15 19.55 -6.14 -3.99
CA SER A 15 19.14 -7.33 -3.26
C SER A 15 17.72 -7.77 -3.66
N GLU A 16 17.54 -9.08 -3.78
CA GLU A 16 16.23 -9.72 -3.91
C GLU A 16 15.31 -9.38 -2.73
N PRO A 17 14.03 -9.81 -2.79
CA PRO A 17 13.14 -9.70 -1.65
C PRO A 17 13.78 -10.26 -0.38
N LYS A 18 13.75 -9.50 0.69
CA LYS A 18 14.47 -9.75 1.93
C LYS A 18 13.58 -9.57 3.14
N TRP A 19 13.93 -10.26 4.20
CA TRP A 19 13.35 -10.03 5.51
C TRP A 19 14.04 -8.86 6.17
N GLU A 20 13.26 -7.98 6.81
CA GLU A 20 13.75 -6.91 7.64
C GLU A 20 13.44 -7.27 9.10
N VAL A 21 14.47 -7.43 9.91
CA VAL A 21 14.36 -7.81 11.32
C VAL A 21 14.83 -6.64 12.15
N ARG A 22 13.98 -6.15 13.03
CA ARG A 22 14.22 -4.99 13.87
C ARG A 22 14.36 -5.39 15.34
N TYR A 23 15.50 -5.10 15.95
CA TYR A 23 15.78 -5.34 17.36
C TYR A 23 15.69 -4.02 18.11
N ARG A 24 14.81 -3.97 19.11
CA ARG A 24 14.51 -2.76 19.88
C ARG A 24 14.35 -3.09 21.36
N LEU A 25 14.79 -2.17 22.20
CA LEU A 25 14.55 -2.20 23.63
C LEU A 25 13.51 -1.14 23.99
N TYR A 26 12.52 -1.49 24.80
CA TYR A 26 11.49 -0.56 25.28
C TYR A 26 11.67 -0.22 26.77
N GLU A 27 12.49 -0.97 27.48
CA GLU A 27 12.80 -0.82 28.88
C GLU A 27 14.21 -0.22 29.07
N GLY A 28 14.47 0.40 30.20
CA GLY A 28 15.75 1.02 30.50
C GLY A 28 15.78 2.53 30.28
N ASN A 29 16.95 3.12 30.28
CA ASN A 29 17.16 4.55 30.04
C ASN A 29 16.83 4.95 28.60
N VAL A 30 16.53 6.23 28.39
CA VAL A 30 16.22 6.75 27.04
C VAL A 30 17.35 6.45 26.05
N VAL A 31 18.61 6.54 26.50
CA VAL A 31 19.80 6.25 25.69
C VAL A 31 19.79 4.79 25.22
N GLU A 32 19.55 3.83 26.12
CA GLU A 32 19.50 2.40 25.80
C GLU A 32 18.32 2.07 24.86
N ARG A 33 17.18 2.74 25.03
CA ARG A 33 16.00 2.55 24.17
C ARG A 33 16.16 3.20 22.79
N ALA A 34 17.00 4.23 22.67
CA ALA A 34 17.27 4.87 21.40
C ALA A 34 18.23 4.05 20.52
N GLU A 35 18.94 3.09 21.10
CA GLU A 35 19.77 2.17 20.32
C GLU A 35 18.90 1.11 19.64
N GLU A 36 19.12 0.93 18.35
CA GLU A 36 18.29 0.05 17.54
C GLU A 36 19.12 -0.61 16.44
N PHE A 37 18.90 -1.91 16.24
CA PHE A 37 19.47 -2.66 15.13
C PHE A 37 18.35 -3.05 14.15
N VAL A 38 18.63 -2.85 12.87
CA VAL A 38 17.80 -3.36 11.78
C VAL A 38 18.69 -4.19 10.87
N THR A 39 18.35 -5.45 10.70
CA THR A 39 19.09 -6.37 9.84
C THR A 39 18.23 -6.79 8.65
N TRP A 40 18.84 -6.83 7.47
CA TRP A 40 18.20 -7.38 6.27
C TRP A 40 18.82 -8.74 5.97
N VAL A 41 17.94 -9.72 5.82
CA VAL A 41 18.32 -11.12 5.64
C VAL A 41 17.75 -11.58 4.29
N ASN A 42 18.58 -12.22 3.46
CA ASN A 42 18.17 -12.77 2.16
C ASN A 42 17.38 -14.09 2.31
N GLN A 43 17.03 -14.72 1.20
CA GLN A 43 16.26 -15.97 1.20
C GLN A 43 17.09 -17.16 1.75
N GLU A 44 18.42 -17.11 1.63
CA GLU A 44 19.35 -18.12 2.12
C GLU A 44 19.61 -18.01 3.63
N GLY A 45 19.19 -16.90 4.26
CA GLY A 45 19.41 -16.64 5.67
C GLY A 45 20.65 -15.80 5.97
N ASP A 46 21.34 -15.29 4.93
CA ASP A 46 22.52 -14.45 5.10
C ASP A 46 22.14 -12.99 5.39
N ILE A 47 22.91 -12.37 6.27
CA ILE A 47 22.75 -10.94 6.59
C ILE A 47 23.40 -10.13 5.48
N ILE A 48 22.60 -9.39 4.73
CA ILE A 48 23.05 -8.56 3.59
C ILE A 48 23.23 -7.08 3.94
N ARG A 49 22.64 -6.63 5.05
CA ARG A 49 22.80 -5.26 5.55
C ARG A 49 22.48 -5.21 7.04
N VAL A 50 23.21 -4.40 7.76
CA VAL A 50 22.95 -4.05 9.16
C VAL A 50 22.90 -2.53 9.29
N LEU A 51 21.80 -2.03 9.84
CA LEU A 51 21.71 -0.64 10.28
C LEU A 51 21.76 -0.63 11.80
N HIS A 52 22.75 0.00 12.37
CA HIS A 52 22.90 0.27 13.78
C HIS A 52 22.61 1.75 14.06
N ARG A 53 21.46 2.03 14.62
CA ARG A 53 21.09 3.38 15.05
C ARG A 53 21.66 3.60 16.44
N LEU A 54 22.52 4.59 16.54
CA LEU A 54 23.14 4.98 17.78
C LEU A 54 22.47 6.22 18.37
N PRO A 55 22.26 6.30 19.68
CA PRO A 55 21.82 7.53 20.34
C PRO A 55 22.73 8.72 19.99
N GLU A 56 22.16 9.92 19.88
CA GLU A 56 22.94 11.12 19.52
C GLU A 56 24.02 11.46 20.53
N GLU A 57 23.76 11.19 21.83
CA GLU A 57 24.69 11.47 22.93
C GLU A 57 25.73 10.38 23.14
N MET A 58 25.65 9.26 22.42
CA MET A 58 26.61 8.17 22.57
C MET A 58 28.00 8.62 22.17
N ASP A 59 28.99 8.26 23.00
CA ASP A 59 30.38 8.57 22.77
C ASP A 59 30.96 7.85 21.53
N GLY A 60 31.86 8.50 20.83
CA GLY A 60 32.56 7.96 19.66
C GLY A 60 33.70 8.81 19.23
N LEU A 61 34.52 8.32 18.32
CA LEU A 61 35.67 9.06 17.80
C LEU A 61 35.20 10.21 16.89
N SER A 62 36.02 11.27 16.86
CA SER A 62 35.87 12.39 15.91
C SER A 62 36.99 12.29 14.89
N LEU A 63 36.75 11.47 13.85
CA LEU A 63 37.74 11.22 12.79
C LEU A 63 37.84 12.39 11.82
N THR A 64 39.03 12.60 11.28
CA THR A 64 39.22 13.44 10.11
C THR A 64 38.58 12.79 8.88
N GLU A 65 38.37 13.58 7.82
CA GLU A 65 37.77 13.06 6.58
C GLU A 65 38.60 11.92 5.96
N ASP A 66 39.92 12.03 5.98
CA ASP A 66 40.81 11.04 5.39
C ASP A 66 40.81 9.70 6.19
N GLU A 67 40.78 9.79 7.52
CA GLU A 67 40.68 8.62 8.38
C GLU A 67 39.33 7.91 8.17
N ALA A 68 38.22 8.66 8.14
CA ALA A 68 36.89 8.14 7.91
C ALA A 68 36.79 7.51 6.50
N ARG A 69 37.35 8.18 5.47
CA ARG A 69 37.42 7.65 4.09
C ARG A 69 38.15 6.32 4.02
N SER A 70 39.28 6.21 4.74
CA SER A 70 40.03 4.95 4.78
C SER A 70 39.21 3.78 5.33
N ILE A 71 38.46 3.99 6.41
CA ILE A 71 37.60 2.98 6.99
C ILE A 71 36.48 2.58 6.00
N VAL A 72 35.87 3.57 5.34
CA VAL A 72 34.82 3.32 4.37
C VAL A 72 35.29 2.52 3.16
N LEU A 73 36.45 2.87 2.61
CA LEU A 73 36.99 2.14 1.45
C LEU A 73 37.40 0.72 1.80
N ASP A 74 37.98 0.50 2.98
CA ASP A 74 38.26 -0.85 3.49
C ASP A 74 36.98 -1.68 3.67
N PHE A 75 35.94 -1.07 4.23
CA PHE A 75 34.63 -1.70 4.36
C PHE A 75 34.02 -2.08 3.01
N ILE A 76 34.03 -1.15 2.04
CA ILE A 76 33.49 -1.40 0.70
C ILE A 76 34.25 -2.53 0.00
N LEU A 77 35.57 -2.55 0.11
CA LEU A 77 36.40 -3.61 -0.46
C LEU A 77 36.07 -4.98 0.14
N LYS A 78 35.91 -5.05 1.47
CA LYS A 78 35.60 -6.31 2.18
C LYS A 78 34.17 -6.80 1.94
N SER A 79 33.19 -5.89 2.00
CA SER A 79 31.77 -6.27 1.99
C SER A 79 31.19 -6.36 0.57
N TYR A 80 31.64 -5.51 -0.34
CA TYR A 80 31.12 -5.46 -1.72
C TYR A 80 32.12 -5.92 -2.77
N GLN A 81 33.37 -6.23 -2.37
CA GLN A 81 34.46 -6.67 -3.25
C GLN A 81 34.75 -5.66 -4.37
N LEU A 82 34.56 -4.37 -4.09
CA LEU A 82 34.79 -3.28 -5.03
C LEU A 82 36.09 -2.57 -4.74
N SER A 83 36.93 -2.46 -5.76
CA SER A 83 38.20 -1.71 -5.65
C SER A 83 37.96 -0.21 -5.72
N PRO A 84 38.79 0.65 -5.06
CA PRO A 84 38.65 2.10 -5.15
C PRO A 84 38.64 2.64 -6.57
N GLY A 85 39.34 1.99 -7.51
CA GLY A 85 39.38 2.42 -8.92
C GLY A 85 38.07 2.15 -9.70
N SER A 86 37.15 1.38 -9.18
CA SER A 86 35.84 1.13 -9.78
C SER A 86 34.74 2.09 -9.30
N MET A 87 35.09 3.09 -8.48
CA MET A 87 34.16 4.02 -7.88
C MET A 87 34.65 5.46 -7.96
N VAL A 88 33.71 6.40 -7.99
CA VAL A 88 33.97 7.83 -7.90
C VAL A 88 33.21 8.42 -6.73
N GLU A 89 33.91 9.06 -5.81
CA GLU A 89 33.28 9.75 -4.69
C GLU A 89 32.40 10.89 -5.20
N GLN A 90 31.15 10.93 -4.74
CA GLN A 90 30.17 11.95 -5.09
C GLN A 90 29.93 12.91 -3.93
N GLU A 91 29.97 12.41 -2.71
CA GLU A 91 29.68 13.19 -1.51
C GLU A 91 30.50 12.64 -0.34
N ALA A 92 31.13 13.55 0.40
CA ALA A 92 31.64 13.32 1.74
C ALA A 92 31.08 14.41 2.65
N ARG A 93 30.26 14.03 3.63
CA ARG A 93 29.59 14.97 4.53
C ARG A 93 29.74 14.52 5.96
N SER A 94 30.14 15.44 6.84
CA SER A 94 30.16 15.21 8.28
C SER A 94 28.88 15.74 8.96
N ASP A 95 28.52 15.10 10.05
CA ASP A 95 27.45 15.52 10.95
C ASP A 95 27.96 15.43 12.40
N LYS A 96 28.16 16.60 13.01
CA LYS A 96 28.70 16.68 14.36
C LYS A 96 27.62 16.39 15.39
N LYS A 97 27.81 15.30 16.13
CA LYS A 97 27.03 14.95 17.30
C LYS A 97 27.67 15.50 18.59
N PRO A 98 26.96 15.49 19.72
CA PRO A 98 27.55 16.03 20.98
C PRO A 98 28.90 15.45 21.34
N ASN A 99 29.09 14.14 21.21
CA ASN A 99 30.26 13.41 21.69
C ASN A 99 31.02 12.66 20.58
N ARG A 100 30.66 12.82 19.29
CA ARG A 100 31.34 12.19 18.16
C ARG A 100 31.14 12.97 16.87
N LEU A 101 31.88 12.60 15.84
CA LEU A 101 31.66 13.09 14.48
C LEU A 101 31.27 11.96 13.58
N ASP A 102 30.02 12.04 13.02
CA ASP A 102 29.50 11.07 12.08
C ASP A 102 29.81 11.49 10.64
N TRP A 103 30.03 10.51 9.75
CA TRP A 103 30.33 10.75 8.35
C TRP A 103 29.38 10.01 7.43
N VAL A 104 29.07 10.61 6.30
CA VAL A 104 28.30 10.01 5.21
C VAL A 104 29.12 10.12 3.93
N PHE A 105 29.45 8.97 3.35
CA PHE A 105 30.11 8.89 2.06
C PHE A 105 29.17 8.28 1.02
N THR A 106 29.17 8.86 -0.17
CA THR A 106 28.41 8.34 -1.31
C THR A 106 29.38 8.18 -2.49
N TYR A 107 29.45 6.97 -3.02
CA TYR A 107 30.26 6.62 -4.18
C TYR A 107 29.38 6.23 -5.34
N LYS A 108 29.71 6.67 -6.55
CA LYS A 108 29.14 6.19 -7.81
C LYS A 108 29.96 4.99 -8.29
N ASP A 109 29.30 3.88 -8.55
CA ASP A 109 29.88 2.73 -9.20
C ASP A 109 30.00 3.01 -10.71
N ILE A 110 31.24 2.94 -11.24
CA ILE A 110 31.53 3.23 -12.64
C ILE A 110 31.71 2.00 -13.51
N ARG A 111 31.42 0.82 -12.96
CA ARG A 111 31.42 -0.41 -13.76
C ARG A 111 30.34 -0.33 -14.83
N ASP A 112 30.62 -1.00 -15.95
CA ASP A 112 29.67 -1.06 -17.09
C ASP A 112 28.50 -2.01 -16.76
N ILE A 113 27.59 -1.49 -15.93
CA ILE A 113 26.33 -2.17 -15.61
C ILE A 113 25.21 -1.36 -16.27
N PRO A 114 24.36 -1.98 -17.12
CA PRO A 114 23.35 -1.27 -17.89
C PRO A 114 22.30 -0.65 -16.98
N THR A 115 22.33 0.68 -16.89
CA THR A 115 21.28 1.50 -16.26
C THR A 115 20.84 2.55 -17.28
N ASP A 116 19.54 2.65 -17.56
CA ASP A 116 19.04 3.59 -18.58
C ASP A 116 19.43 5.06 -18.24
N GLU A 117 18.80 5.63 -17.22
CA GLU A 117 19.07 7.03 -16.78
C GLU A 117 19.52 7.10 -15.31
N GLY A 118 19.54 5.96 -14.61
CA GLY A 118 19.93 5.89 -13.20
C GLY A 118 21.44 5.76 -13.01
N GLU A 119 21.92 6.13 -11.84
CA GLU A 119 23.30 5.91 -11.43
C GLU A 119 23.34 4.88 -10.29
N LEU A 120 24.22 3.91 -10.41
CA LEU A 120 24.48 2.97 -9.34
C LEU A 120 25.34 3.64 -8.27
N ARG A 121 24.85 3.68 -7.05
CA ARG A 121 25.53 4.33 -5.93
C ARG A 121 25.61 3.43 -4.71
N ILE A 122 26.66 3.64 -3.94
CA ILE A 122 26.91 3.01 -2.64
C ILE A 122 26.94 4.12 -1.60
N LYS A 123 26.17 3.97 -0.55
CA LYS A 123 26.17 4.89 0.57
C LYS A 123 26.65 4.17 1.82
N VAL A 124 27.59 4.78 2.52
CA VAL A 124 28.13 4.27 3.78
C VAL A 124 28.04 5.37 4.82
N LEU A 125 27.50 5.03 5.98
CA LEU A 125 27.39 5.90 7.12
C LEU A 125 28.33 5.41 8.24
N LEU A 126 29.12 6.32 8.78
CA LEU A 126 29.95 6.09 9.95
C LEU A 126 29.37 6.85 11.15
N ALA A 127 29.26 6.19 12.26
CA ALA A 127 29.03 6.81 13.55
C ALA A 127 30.33 6.72 14.37
N GLY A 128 31.04 7.86 14.45
CA GLY A 128 32.42 7.87 14.94
C GLY A 128 33.35 7.05 14.04
N ASP A 129 33.83 5.92 14.53
CA ASP A 129 34.73 4.99 13.83
C ASP A 129 34.05 3.70 13.38
N GLN A 130 32.74 3.56 13.62
CA GLN A 130 31.98 2.36 13.29
C GLN A 130 31.09 2.58 12.09
N VAL A 131 31.04 1.61 11.16
CA VAL A 131 30.06 1.61 10.08
C VAL A 131 28.68 1.34 10.68
N SER A 132 27.83 2.35 10.66
CA SER A 132 26.48 2.28 11.19
C SER A 132 25.44 1.80 10.15
N ASP A 133 25.70 2.04 8.87
CA ASP A 133 24.87 1.57 7.76
C ASP A 133 25.68 1.55 6.47
N ALA A 134 25.37 0.61 5.57
CA ALA A 134 25.92 0.59 4.22
C ALA A 134 24.93 -0.10 3.26
N TYR A 135 24.69 0.50 2.10
CA TYR A 135 23.78 -0.05 1.11
C TYR A 135 24.05 0.43 -0.31
N ARG A 136 23.69 -0.40 -1.26
CA ARG A 136 23.65 -0.08 -2.70
C ARG A 136 22.28 0.42 -3.08
N TYR A 137 22.20 1.38 -3.99
CA TYR A 137 20.94 1.89 -4.52
C TYR A 137 21.11 2.48 -5.91
N VAL A 138 20.01 2.59 -6.64
CA VAL A 138 19.98 3.33 -7.90
C VAL A 138 19.56 4.76 -7.62
N HIS A 139 20.44 5.70 -7.90
CA HIS A 139 20.11 7.11 -7.84
C HIS A 139 19.34 7.52 -9.09
N ILE A 140 18.15 8.04 -8.87
CA ILE A 140 17.26 8.50 -9.94
C ILE A 140 17.48 10.00 -10.14
N PRO A 141 17.71 10.49 -11.38
CA PRO A 141 17.87 11.91 -11.66
C PRO A 141 16.71 12.75 -11.14
N GLU A 142 17.01 13.92 -10.60
CA GLU A 142 16.00 14.80 -10.01
C GLU A 142 14.94 15.24 -11.03
N GLU A 143 15.31 15.43 -12.28
CA GLU A 143 14.37 15.77 -13.36
C GLU A 143 13.30 14.70 -13.57
N TRP A 144 13.67 13.42 -13.49
CA TRP A 144 12.74 12.32 -13.58
C TRP A 144 11.79 12.30 -12.38
N SER A 145 12.34 12.47 -11.18
CA SER A 145 11.55 12.54 -9.95
C SER A 145 10.56 13.71 -9.98
N ARG A 146 10.97 14.86 -10.48
CA ARG A 146 10.08 16.03 -10.66
C ARG A 146 8.97 15.76 -11.67
N LYS A 147 9.29 15.16 -12.82
CA LYS A 147 8.27 14.80 -13.82
C LYS A 147 7.22 13.85 -13.26
N GLU A 148 7.65 12.86 -12.46
CA GLU A 148 6.73 11.90 -11.84
C GLU A 148 5.91 12.56 -10.72
N GLN A 149 6.50 13.46 -9.92
CA GLN A 149 5.78 14.27 -8.94
C GLN A 149 4.75 15.19 -9.58
N ASP A 150 5.09 15.85 -10.70
CA ASP A 150 4.16 16.71 -11.45
C ASP A 150 2.98 15.91 -12.02
N LYS A 151 3.25 14.70 -12.51
CA LYS A 151 2.21 13.77 -12.97
C LYS A 151 1.27 13.40 -11.84
N ASN A 152 1.81 13.01 -10.69
CA ASN A 152 1.04 12.64 -9.51
C ASN A 152 0.27 13.83 -8.93
N ALA A 153 0.86 15.03 -8.91
CA ALA A 153 0.20 16.26 -8.47
C ALA A 153 -1.03 16.60 -9.33
N LYS A 154 -0.97 16.41 -10.64
CA LYS A 154 -2.12 16.61 -11.55
C LYS A 154 -3.26 15.63 -11.29
N MET A 155 -2.96 14.44 -10.84
CA MET A 155 -3.96 13.40 -10.54
C MET A 155 -4.61 13.55 -9.16
N GLY A 156 -3.94 14.23 -8.22
CA GLY A 156 -4.42 14.44 -6.86
C GLY A 156 -5.82 15.05 -6.77
N PRO A 157 -6.14 16.19 -7.44
CA PRO A 157 -7.46 16.80 -7.42
C PRO A 157 -8.56 15.90 -7.98
N ILE A 158 -8.24 15.12 -9.03
CA ILE A 158 -9.19 14.19 -9.65
C ILE A 158 -9.53 13.07 -8.67
N SER A 159 -8.52 12.45 -8.06
CA SER A 159 -8.70 11.41 -7.05
C SER A 159 -9.49 11.91 -5.84
N PHE A 160 -9.28 13.16 -5.42
CA PHE A 160 -10.03 13.78 -4.34
C PHE A 160 -11.51 13.96 -4.68
N ILE A 161 -11.84 14.47 -5.88
CA ILE A 161 -13.23 14.63 -6.34
C ILE A 161 -13.96 13.28 -6.35
N LEU A 162 -13.28 12.23 -6.80
CA LEU A 162 -13.83 10.89 -6.84
C LEU A 162 -14.06 10.32 -5.44
N PHE A 163 -13.10 10.46 -4.56
CA PHE A 163 -13.23 10.09 -3.15
C PHE A 163 -14.43 10.81 -2.52
N LEU A 164 -14.58 12.09 -2.75
CA LEU A 164 -15.72 12.87 -2.28
C LEU A 164 -17.06 12.37 -2.85
N THR A 165 -17.09 12.02 -4.15
CA THR A 165 -18.28 11.47 -4.81
C THR A 165 -18.71 10.14 -4.17
N VAL A 166 -17.76 9.24 -3.89
CA VAL A 166 -18.05 7.97 -3.20
C VAL A 166 -18.56 8.22 -1.78
N ILE A 167 -17.93 9.14 -1.03
CA ILE A 167 -18.41 9.50 0.32
C ILE A 167 -19.84 10.02 0.26
N LEU A 168 -20.16 10.94 -0.64
CA LEU A 168 -21.51 11.49 -0.78
C LEU A 168 -22.53 10.39 -1.12
N ALA A 169 -22.17 9.45 -1.99
CA ALA A 169 -23.01 8.30 -2.31
C ALA A 169 -23.25 7.40 -1.08
N VAL A 170 -22.20 7.11 -0.31
CA VAL A 170 -22.31 6.33 0.94
C VAL A 170 -23.20 7.05 1.96
N VAL A 171 -22.98 8.34 2.18
CA VAL A 171 -23.81 9.15 3.09
C VAL A 171 -25.27 9.15 2.64
N PHE A 172 -25.53 9.33 1.35
CA PHE A 172 -26.87 9.32 0.79
C PHE A 172 -27.58 7.97 1.03
N ILE A 173 -26.96 6.85 0.69
CA ILE A 173 -27.55 5.50 0.89
C ILE A 173 -27.72 5.18 2.37
N THR A 174 -26.74 5.55 3.21
CA THR A 174 -26.82 5.36 4.67
C THR A 174 -28.00 6.15 5.25
N THR A 175 -28.17 7.41 4.86
CA THR A 175 -29.31 8.25 5.26
C THR A 175 -30.64 7.63 4.83
N LYS A 176 -30.74 7.15 3.58
CA LYS A 176 -31.93 6.44 3.11
C LYS A 176 -32.17 5.13 3.87
N GLY A 177 -31.10 4.41 4.22
CA GLY A 177 -31.18 3.22 5.07
C GLY A 177 -31.79 3.53 6.45
N VAL A 178 -31.32 4.59 7.11
CA VAL A 178 -31.85 5.04 8.41
C VAL A 178 -33.32 5.47 8.30
N ILE A 179 -33.69 6.24 7.27
CA ILE A 179 -35.08 6.63 7.03
C ILE A 179 -35.99 5.42 6.81
N ARG A 180 -35.53 4.43 6.05
CA ARG A 180 -36.27 3.17 5.83
C ARG A 180 -36.38 2.34 7.11
N TRP A 181 -35.34 2.35 7.93
CA TRP A 181 -35.39 1.70 9.25
C TRP A 181 -36.51 2.31 10.10
N SER A 182 -36.63 3.63 10.17
CA SER A 182 -37.70 4.30 10.90
C SER A 182 -39.11 3.92 10.39
N LYS A 183 -39.22 3.59 9.08
CA LYS A 183 -40.45 3.11 8.43
C LYS A 183 -40.67 1.58 8.50
N LYS A 184 -39.81 0.85 9.23
CA LYS A 184 -39.80 -0.63 9.31
C LYS A 184 -39.57 -1.35 7.98
N GLU A 185 -38.99 -0.67 7.01
CA GLU A 185 -38.66 -1.22 5.68
C GLU A 185 -37.21 -1.70 5.58
N PHE A 186 -36.46 -1.65 6.66
CA PHE A 186 -35.06 -2.06 6.72
C PHE A 186 -34.91 -3.53 7.11
N ASN A 187 -34.05 -4.29 6.43
CA ASN A 187 -33.82 -5.71 6.73
C ASN A 187 -32.89 -5.89 7.93
N LEU A 188 -33.45 -5.79 9.15
CA LEU A 188 -32.73 -5.99 10.39
C LEU A 188 -32.03 -7.36 10.51
N PRO A 189 -32.68 -8.50 10.17
CA PRO A 189 -32.02 -9.80 10.23
C PRO A 189 -30.74 -9.88 9.37
N LEU A 190 -30.78 -9.30 8.18
CA LEU A 190 -29.60 -9.26 7.30
C LEU A 190 -28.52 -8.33 7.84
N PHE A 191 -28.91 -7.16 8.36
CA PHE A 191 -27.99 -6.23 9.01
C PHE A 191 -27.22 -6.92 10.15
N TYR A 192 -27.89 -7.62 11.07
CA TYR A 192 -27.23 -8.28 12.18
C TYR A 192 -26.33 -9.44 11.72
N LYS A 193 -26.73 -10.19 10.72
CA LYS A 193 -25.88 -11.26 10.12
C LYS A 193 -24.63 -10.66 9.49
N ALA A 194 -24.78 -9.58 8.73
CA ALA A 194 -23.64 -8.89 8.12
C ALA A 194 -22.72 -8.27 9.19
N LEU A 195 -23.30 -7.63 10.23
CA LEU A 195 -22.55 -7.06 11.33
C LEU A 195 -21.72 -8.12 12.06
N GLY A 196 -22.34 -9.22 12.45
CA GLY A 196 -21.64 -10.34 13.12
C GLY A 196 -20.52 -10.91 12.24
N PHE A 197 -20.76 -11.09 10.95
CA PHE A 197 -19.74 -11.52 10.00
C PHE A 197 -18.55 -10.55 9.91
N PHE A 198 -18.83 -9.25 9.71
CA PHE A 198 -17.74 -8.28 9.58
C PHE A 198 -17.00 -8.04 10.88
N VAL A 199 -17.66 -8.08 12.04
CA VAL A 199 -17.00 -7.99 13.34
C VAL A 199 -16.07 -9.18 13.54
N PHE A 200 -16.54 -10.39 13.24
CA PHE A 200 -15.71 -11.60 13.34
C PHE A 200 -14.46 -11.52 12.44
N ILE A 201 -14.67 -11.20 11.16
CA ILE A 201 -13.55 -11.04 10.20
C ILE A 201 -12.65 -9.88 10.60
N GLY A 202 -13.21 -8.79 11.12
CA GLY A 202 -12.45 -7.62 11.60
C GLY A 202 -11.51 -7.95 12.75
N ILE A 203 -12.02 -8.67 13.77
CA ILE A 203 -11.22 -9.12 14.92
C ILE A 203 -10.12 -10.09 14.45
N LEU A 204 -10.46 -11.06 13.60
CA LEU A 204 -9.51 -12.01 13.05
C LEU A 204 -8.39 -11.29 12.26
N ASN A 205 -8.75 -10.31 11.45
CA ASN A 205 -7.79 -9.52 10.68
C ASN A 205 -6.89 -8.67 11.59
N GLN A 206 -7.45 -8.03 12.60
CA GLN A 206 -6.67 -7.23 13.56
C GLN A 206 -5.67 -8.09 14.32
N TRP A 207 -6.11 -9.25 14.80
CA TRP A 207 -5.21 -10.22 15.45
C TRP A 207 -4.11 -10.69 14.49
N ASN A 208 -4.46 -11.01 13.25
CA ASN A 208 -3.51 -11.49 12.26
C ASN A 208 -2.45 -10.43 11.89
N ARG A 209 -2.81 -9.15 11.85
CA ARG A 209 -1.94 -8.02 11.53
C ARG A 209 -1.14 -7.48 12.72
N LEU A 210 -1.26 -8.08 13.89
CA LEU A 210 -0.58 -7.60 15.11
C LEU A 210 0.94 -7.39 14.92
N PRO A 211 1.72 -8.28 14.26
CA PRO A 211 3.14 -8.03 14.02
C PRO A 211 3.40 -6.77 13.20
N SER A 212 2.58 -6.50 12.18
CA SER A 212 2.68 -5.28 11.36
C SER A 212 2.34 -4.02 12.16
N ILE A 213 1.41 -4.11 13.12
CA ILE A 213 1.07 -3.01 14.04
C ILE A 213 2.24 -2.73 14.98
N LEU A 214 2.82 -3.76 15.55
CA LEU A 214 3.97 -3.64 16.45
C LEU A 214 5.22 -3.10 15.75
N TRP A 215 5.35 -3.33 14.45
CA TRP A 215 6.48 -2.88 13.66
C TRP A 215 6.70 -1.38 13.70
N VAL A 216 5.64 -0.59 13.72
CA VAL A 216 5.72 0.89 13.68
C VAL A 216 5.93 1.55 15.04
N PHE A 217 5.97 0.78 16.12
CA PHE A 217 6.14 1.35 17.46
C PHE A 217 7.48 2.03 17.62
N LYS A 218 7.50 3.10 18.39
CA LYS A 218 8.70 3.89 18.70
C LYS A 218 9.25 3.49 20.07
N THR A 219 10.55 3.41 20.17
CA THR A 219 11.21 3.12 21.44
C THR A 219 11.20 4.29 22.41
N SER A 220 10.99 5.52 21.91
CA SER A 220 10.85 6.73 22.75
C SER A 220 9.59 6.76 23.62
N GLU A 221 8.58 5.96 23.26
CA GLU A 221 7.29 5.89 23.96
C GLU A 221 7.13 4.54 24.68
N PRO A 222 6.43 4.47 25.83
CA PRO A 222 6.18 3.20 26.51
C PRO A 222 5.43 2.20 25.62
N TYR A 223 5.88 0.97 25.60
CA TYR A 223 5.28 -0.10 24.79
C TYR A 223 3.79 -0.31 25.08
N THR A 224 3.42 -0.34 26.37
CA THR A 224 2.04 -0.58 26.81
C THR A 224 1.08 0.48 26.34
N ASP A 225 1.50 1.75 26.35
CA ASP A 225 0.67 2.89 25.95
C ASP A 225 0.43 2.86 24.44
N GLN A 226 1.48 2.60 23.66
CA GLN A 226 1.36 2.45 22.19
C GLN A 226 0.47 1.26 21.83
N LEU A 227 0.63 0.12 22.52
CA LEU A 227 -0.19 -1.06 22.28
C LEU A 227 -1.67 -0.79 22.57
N TYR A 228 -1.95 -0.16 23.71
CA TYR A 228 -3.32 0.20 24.09
C TYR A 228 -3.95 1.16 23.09
N GLN A 229 -3.24 2.23 22.73
CA GLN A 229 -3.72 3.21 21.73
C GLN A 229 -3.93 2.57 20.36
N ALA A 230 -3.00 1.76 19.88
CA ALA A 230 -3.11 1.08 18.61
C ALA A 230 -4.31 0.12 18.56
N ILE A 231 -4.49 -0.72 19.57
CA ILE A 231 -5.63 -1.65 19.66
C ILE A 231 -6.95 -0.87 19.77
N LEU A 232 -7.02 0.18 20.57
CA LEU A 232 -8.23 0.98 20.72
C LEU A 232 -8.61 1.67 19.41
N MET A 233 -7.68 2.38 18.77
CA MET A 233 -7.95 3.12 17.54
C MET A 233 -8.31 2.20 16.38
N GLU A 234 -7.55 1.11 16.19
CA GLU A 234 -7.86 0.11 15.17
C GLU A 234 -9.23 -0.54 15.40
N SER A 235 -9.56 -0.88 16.67
CA SER A 235 -10.86 -1.48 17.01
C SER A 235 -12.02 -0.52 16.73
N LEU A 236 -11.88 0.77 17.03
CA LEU A 236 -12.89 1.78 16.73
C LEU A 236 -13.10 1.94 15.22
N ILE A 237 -12.01 1.98 14.45
CA ILE A 237 -12.07 2.08 12.98
C ILE A 237 -12.74 0.82 12.41
N VAL A 238 -12.34 -0.36 12.86
CA VAL A 238 -12.93 -1.64 12.41
C VAL A 238 -14.42 -1.68 12.73
N LEU A 239 -14.82 -1.34 13.96
CA LEU A 239 -16.23 -1.32 14.35
C LEU A 239 -17.05 -0.34 13.52
N PHE A 240 -16.54 0.87 13.31
CA PHE A 240 -17.19 1.89 12.47
C PHE A 240 -17.38 1.37 11.03
N MET A 241 -16.34 0.79 10.44
CA MET A 241 -16.42 0.23 9.09
C MET A 241 -17.37 -0.99 9.00
N CYS A 242 -17.43 -1.82 10.03
CA CYS A 242 -18.39 -2.93 10.13
C CYS A 242 -19.83 -2.42 10.14
N LEU A 243 -20.12 -1.38 10.92
CA LEU A 243 -21.43 -0.74 10.99
C LEU A 243 -21.83 -0.14 9.63
N VAL A 244 -20.94 0.64 9.00
CA VAL A 244 -21.23 1.25 7.69
C VAL A 244 -21.54 0.18 6.64
N ARG A 245 -20.70 -0.85 6.52
CA ARG A 245 -20.90 -1.95 5.56
C ARG A 245 -22.22 -2.69 5.82
N SER A 246 -22.54 -2.95 7.08
CA SER A 246 -23.75 -3.67 7.46
C SER A 246 -25.02 -2.84 7.20
N ILE A 247 -24.97 -1.53 7.44
CA ILE A 247 -26.06 -0.60 7.10
C ILE A 247 -26.27 -0.57 5.58
N LEU A 248 -25.18 -0.49 4.80
CA LEU A 248 -25.27 -0.51 3.35
C LEU A 248 -25.91 -1.81 2.84
N ILE A 249 -25.52 -2.97 3.36
CA ILE A 249 -26.10 -4.26 2.98
C ILE A 249 -27.59 -4.32 3.35
N GLY A 250 -27.96 -3.91 4.57
CA GLY A 250 -29.35 -3.89 5.01
C GLY A 250 -30.24 -2.93 4.21
N ALA A 251 -29.67 -1.80 3.78
CA ALA A 251 -30.37 -0.80 2.97
C ALA A 251 -30.51 -1.23 1.50
N THR A 252 -29.44 -1.77 0.92
CA THR A 252 -29.38 -2.08 -0.52
C THR A 252 -30.27 -3.28 -0.89
N GLN A 253 -30.41 -4.29 -0.01
CA GLN A 253 -31.20 -5.47 -0.33
C GLN A 253 -32.66 -5.10 -0.67
N ASN A 254 -33.31 -4.28 0.12
CA ASN A 254 -34.68 -3.88 -0.15
C ASN A 254 -34.80 -2.98 -1.39
N MET A 255 -33.78 -2.17 -1.68
CA MET A 255 -33.75 -1.39 -2.92
C MET A 255 -33.62 -2.29 -4.15
N ILE A 256 -32.74 -3.30 -4.10
CA ILE A 256 -32.57 -4.29 -5.18
C ILE A 256 -33.86 -5.12 -5.37
N TYR A 257 -34.52 -5.49 -4.28
CA TYR A 257 -35.76 -6.27 -4.37
C TYR A 257 -36.89 -5.51 -5.06
N HIS A 258 -36.94 -4.19 -4.92
CA HIS A 258 -37.94 -3.36 -5.65
C HIS A 258 -37.58 -3.20 -7.14
N ILE A 259 -36.27 -3.19 -7.47
CA ILE A 259 -35.80 -3.09 -8.85
C ILE A 259 -35.85 -4.46 -9.56
N MET A 260 -35.54 -5.53 -8.83
CA MET A 260 -35.50 -6.91 -9.35
C MET A 260 -36.31 -7.86 -8.44
N PRO A 261 -37.63 -7.98 -8.62
CA PRO A 261 -38.44 -8.85 -7.81
C PRO A 261 -38.23 -10.32 -8.22
N VAL A 262 -37.21 -10.98 -7.64
CA VAL A 262 -36.89 -12.35 -8.03
C VAL A 262 -36.45 -13.24 -6.89
N ARG A 263 -37.24 -14.25 -6.66
CA ARG A 263 -36.91 -15.45 -5.92
C ARG A 263 -36.89 -16.65 -6.86
N SER A 264 -35.76 -17.13 -7.31
CA SER A 264 -35.59 -18.49 -7.77
C SER A 264 -34.16 -18.98 -7.64
N LYS A 265 -33.98 -20.24 -7.22
CA LYS A 265 -32.69 -20.93 -7.10
C LYS A 265 -31.87 -20.87 -8.41
N ALA A 266 -32.57 -20.97 -9.55
CA ALA A 266 -32.01 -20.90 -10.89
C ALA A 266 -31.32 -19.55 -11.23
N ARG A 267 -31.58 -18.50 -10.45
CA ARG A 267 -30.92 -17.16 -10.68
C ARG A 267 -29.68 -16.96 -9.86
N ILE A 268 -29.57 -17.58 -8.68
CA ILE A 268 -28.31 -17.60 -7.93
C ILE A 268 -27.26 -18.34 -8.76
N GLU A 269 -27.65 -19.48 -9.36
CA GLU A 269 -26.77 -20.22 -10.26
C GLU A 269 -26.35 -19.39 -11.48
N LYS A 270 -27.29 -18.73 -12.17
CA LYS A 270 -26.98 -17.83 -13.28
C LYS A 270 -26.09 -16.66 -12.85
N GLY A 271 -26.34 -16.06 -11.68
CA GLY A 271 -25.50 -15.00 -11.11
C GLY A 271 -24.07 -15.45 -10.86
N ILE A 272 -23.88 -16.68 -10.35
CA ILE A 272 -22.56 -17.28 -10.16
C ILE A 272 -21.85 -17.50 -11.51
N TYR A 273 -22.55 -18.05 -12.51
CA TYR A 273 -21.97 -18.26 -13.85
C TYR A 273 -21.59 -16.94 -14.53
N ILE A 274 -22.44 -15.94 -14.45
CA ILE A 274 -22.15 -14.60 -14.98
C ILE A 274 -20.95 -13.97 -14.24
N GLY A 275 -20.92 -14.09 -12.90
CA GLY A 275 -19.81 -13.59 -12.10
C GLY A 275 -18.47 -14.26 -12.44
N LEU A 276 -18.46 -15.59 -12.59
CA LEU A 276 -17.28 -16.36 -13.01
C LEU A 276 -16.84 -16.00 -14.43
N PHE A 277 -17.80 -15.88 -15.36
CA PHE A 277 -17.49 -15.46 -16.72
C PHE A 277 -16.88 -14.06 -16.77
N MET A 278 -17.47 -13.10 -16.04
CA MET A 278 -16.94 -11.72 -15.97
C MET A 278 -15.56 -11.67 -15.31
N ALA A 279 -15.36 -12.46 -14.25
CA ALA A 279 -14.05 -12.55 -13.61
C ALA A 279 -13.00 -13.13 -14.56
N GLY A 280 -13.33 -14.21 -15.29
CA GLY A 280 -12.46 -14.80 -16.31
C GLY A 280 -12.16 -13.83 -17.46
N LEU A 281 -13.17 -13.12 -17.94
CA LEU A 281 -13.02 -12.12 -18.99
C LEU A 281 -12.12 -10.97 -18.52
N PHE A 282 -12.35 -10.44 -17.31
CA PHE A 282 -11.54 -9.36 -16.74
C PHE A 282 -10.08 -9.78 -16.57
N THR A 283 -9.85 -10.98 -16.03
CA THR A 283 -8.50 -11.52 -15.88
C THR A 283 -7.82 -11.70 -17.23
N SER A 284 -8.51 -12.25 -18.23
CA SER A 284 -7.96 -12.43 -19.57
C SER A 284 -7.59 -11.10 -20.21
N ILE A 285 -8.43 -10.07 -20.06
CA ILE A 285 -8.15 -8.74 -20.60
C ILE A 285 -6.98 -8.09 -19.87
N SER A 286 -6.91 -8.20 -18.54
CA SER A 286 -5.80 -7.63 -17.77
C SER A 286 -4.45 -8.27 -18.08
N THR A 287 -4.44 -9.56 -18.44
CA THR A 287 -3.22 -10.25 -18.89
C THR A 287 -2.80 -9.88 -20.32
N MET A 288 -3.76 -9.52 -21.19
CA MET A 288 -3.46 -9.04 -22.54
C MET A 288 -2.88 -7.62 -22.57
N PHE A 289 -3.14 -6.83 -21.54
CA PHE A 289 -2.65 -5.46 -21.40
C PHE A 289 -1.89 -5.30 -20.08
N PRO A 290 -0.67 -5.88 -19.98
CA PRO A 290 0.13 -5.74 -18.77
C PRO A 290 0.41 -4.26 -18.52
N SER A 291 0.32 -3.86 -17.27
CA SER A 291 0.68 -2.50 -16.84
C SER A 291 2.08 -2.15 -17.30
N LEU A 292 2.27 -0.96 -17.85
CA LEU A 292 3.57 -0.47 -18.35
C LEU A 292 4.58 -0.24 -17.20
N SER A 293 4.09 -0.11 -15.98
CA SER A 293 4.91 -0.01 -14.78
C SER A 293 5.13 -1.40 -14.15
N PRO A 294 6.37 -1.81 -13.88
CA PRO A 294 6.64 -3.04 -13.16
C PRO A 294 6.08 -2.91 -11.74
N GLN A 295 5.02 -3.63 -11.45
CA GLN A 295 4.52 -3.75 -10.09
C GLN A 295 5.24 -4.91 -9.42
N LEU A 296 6.11 -4.59 -8.49
CA LEU A 296 6.66 -5.58 -7.57
C LEU A 296 5.54 -6.07 -6.65
N GLY A 297 5.46 -7.38 -6.48
CA GLY A 297 4.52 -7.96 -5.54
C GLY A 297 4.73 -7.38 -4.14
N SER A 298 3.66 -6.94 -3.50
CA SER A 298 3.71 -6.48 -2.12
C SER A 298 3.71 -7.69 -1.19
N PHE A 299 4.82 -7.92 -0.50
CA PHE A 299 4.99 -9.03 0.44
C PHE A 299 4.57 -8.66 1.87
N TRP A 300 3.91 -7.53 2.10
CA TRP A 300 3.49 -7.06 3.42
C TRP A 300 2.67 -8.07 4.23
N LYS A 301 1.92 -8.92 3.54
CA LYS A 301 1.13 -9.97 4.18
C LYS A 301 1.96 -11.11 4.76
N LEU A 302 3.21 -11.25 4.36
CA LEU A 302 4.13 -12.20 4.97
C LEU A 302 4.50 -11.81 6.41
N ASN A 303 4.32 -10.55 6.78
CA ASN A 303 4.50 -10.06 8.15
C ASN A 303 3.30 -10.37 9.06
N ASP A 304 2.20 -10.84 8.51
CA ASP A 304 1.05 -11.28 9.29
C ASP A 304 1.38 -12.56 10.08
N GLN A 305 0.68 -12.80 11.19
CA GLN A 305 0.87 -14.04 11.97
C GLN A 305 0.58 -15.29 11.13
N LEU A 306 -0.46 -15.22 10.31
CA LEU A 306 -0.87 -16.27 9.37
C LEU A 306 -1.08 -15.65 7.98
N PRO A 307 -0.04 -15.61 7.12
CA PRO A 307 -0.08 -14.94 5.81
C PRO A 307 -1.20 -15.41 4.89
N LEU A 308 -1.50 -16.72 4.90
CA LEU A 308 -2.60 -17.29 4.10
C LEU A 308 -3.96 -16.73 4.53
N ILE A 309 -4.18 -16.63 5.85
CA ILE A 309 -5.44 -16.06 6.38
C ILE A 309 -5.53 -14.58 6.02
N GLY A 310 -4.45 -13.82 6.17
CA GLY A 310 -4.39 -12.42 5.76
C GLY A 310 -4.71 -12.22 4.28
N SER A 311 -4.20 -13.10 3.43
CA SER A 311 -4.48 -13.09 1.99
C SER A 311 -5.96 -13.39 1.69
N LEU A 312 -6.56 -14.40 2.31
CA LEU A 312 -7.97 -14.73 2.15
C LEU A 312 -8.89 -13.60 2.64
N ILE A 313 -8.61 -13.06 3.83
CA ILE A 313 -9.37 -11.94 4.40
C ILE A 313 -9.31 -10.72 3.47
N SER A 314 -8.14 -10.41 2.90
CA SER A 314 -8.01 -9.27 1.99
C SER A 314 -8.85 -9.44 0.74
N VAL A 315 -8.88 -10.64 0.13
CA VAL A 315 -9.73 -10.92 -1.03
C VAL A 315 -11.20 -10.71 -0.69
N ILE A 316 -11.65 -11.20 0.47
CA ILE A 316 -13.02 -10.99 0.95
C ILE A 316 -13.32 -9.49 1.13
N TYR A 317 -12.43 -8.74 1.79
CA TYR A 317 -12.62 -7.31 2.00
C TYR A 317 -12.62 -6.52 0.70
N ASP A 318 -11.72 -6.82 -0.22
CA ASP A 318 -11.63 -6.13 -1.51
C ASP A 318 -12.86 -6.42 -2.38
N TYR A 319 -13.32 -7.67 -2.42
CA TYR A 319 -14.54 -8.04 -3.11
C TYR A 319 -15.77 -7.34 -2.53
N VAL A 320 -15.94 -7.37 -1.21
CA VAL A 320 -17.05 -6.69 -0.53
C VAL A 320 -16.99 -5.19 -0.74
N ARG A 321 -15.81 -4.59 -0.60
CA ARG A 321 -15.60 -3.15 -0.82
C ARG A 321 -16.03 -2.75 -2.23
N LEU A 322 -15.51 -3.44 -3.23
CA LEU A 322 -15.83 -3.16 -4.64
C LEU A 322 -17.33 -3.32 -4.90
N THR A 323 -17.91 -4.43 -4.46
CA THR A 323 -19.34 -4.70 -4.62
C THR A 323 -20.21 -3.64 -3.96
N LEU A 324 -19.90 -3.23 -2.74
CA LEU A 324 -20.64 -2.18 -2.03
C LEU A 324 -20.50 -0.80 -2.71
N ILE A 325 -19.31 -0.46 -3.20
CA ILE A 325 -19.13 0.78 -3.96
C ILE A 325 -20.00 0.77 -5.21
N VAL A 326 -19.91 -0.29 -6.02
CA VAL A 326 -20.70 -0.42 -7.25
C VAL A 326 -22.20 -0.38 -6.97
N LEU A 327 -22.67 -1.12 -5.97
CA LEU A 327 -24.08 -1.12 -5.58
C LEU A 327 -24.54 0.25 -5.06
N THR A 328 -23.77 0.87 -4.18
CA THR A 328 -24.08 2.19 -3.60
C THR A 328 -24.23 3.24 -4.69
N VAL A 329 -23.30 3.21 -5.61
CA VAL A 329 -23.26 4.09 -6.75
C VAL A 329 -24.42 3.85 -7.71
N SER A 330 -24.66 2.59 -8.12
CA SER A 330 -25.74 2.23 -9.03
C SER A 330 -27.11 2.55 -8.43
N LEU A 331 -27.31 2.29 -7.13
CA LEU A 331 -28.56 2.59 -6.43
C LEU A 331 -28.77 4.10 -6.23
N SER A 332 -27.71 4.86 -6.00
CA SER A 332 -27.79 6.32 -5.93
C SER A 332 -28.24 6.90 -7.27
N LEU A 333 -27.69 6.41 -8.36
CA LEU A 333 -28.08 6.79 -9.72
C LEU A 333 -29.53 6.39 -10.04
N SER A 334 -29.91 5.15 -9.75
CA SER A 334 -31.25 4.66 -9.96
C SER A 334 -32.30 5.48 -9.19
N TYR A 335 -31.97 5.86 -7.94
CA TYR A 335 -32.87 6.69 -7.13
C TYR A 335 -32.97 8.13 -7.63
N LEU A 336 -31.90 8.71 -8.15
CA LEU A 336 -31.90 10.04 -8.75
C LEU A 336 -32.61 10.07 -10.10
N SER A 337 -32.82 8.89 -10.70
CA SER A 337 -33.26 8.71 -12.09
C SER A 337 -34.62 8.06 -12.22
N ASP A 338 -35.66 8.51 -11.45
CA ASP A 338 -37.04 8.04 -11.66
C ASP A 338 -37.57 8.26 -13.10
N ASN A 339 -36.83 8.97 -13.94
CA ASN A 339 -37.05 9.16 -15.36
C ASN A 339 -35.72 9.07 -16.13
N TRP A 340 -35.33 7.88 -16.51
CA TRP A 340 -34.08 7.57 -17.21
C TRP A 340 -33.80 8.44 -18.43
N SER A 341 -34.81 8.70 -19.26
CA SER A 341 -34.67 9.49 -20.48
C SER A 341 -34.30 10.96 -20.27
N LYS A 342 -34.52 11.52 -19.09
CA LYS A 342 -34.21 12.92 -18.78
C LYS A 342 -32.84 13.13 -18.13
N LYS A 343 -32.14 12.04 -17.68
CA LYS A 343 -30.91 12.13 -16.89
C LYS A 343 -29.73 11.36 -17.48
N VAL A 344 -29.82 10.94 -18.74
CA VAL A 344 -28.70 10.33 -19.48
C VAL A 344 -27.39 11.12 -19.34
N PRO A 345 -27.38 12.47 -19.42
CA PRO A 345 -26.13 13.23 -19.28
C PRO A 345 -25.48 13.08 -17.89
N LEU A 346 -26.28 12.97 -16.83
CA LEU A 346 -25.76 12.80 -15.46
C LEU A 346 -25.17 11.40 -15.27
N THR A 347 -25.79 10.39 -15.84
CA THR A 347 -25.30 9.01 -15.80
C THR A 347 -23.98 8.89 -16.59
N MET A 348 -23.91 9.50 -17.76
CA MET A 348 -22.68 9.55 -18.56
C MET A 348 -21.55 10.29 -17.85
N LEU A 349 -21.83 11.46 -17.28
CA LEU A 349 -20.86 12.19 -16.47
C LEU A 349 -20.32 11.35 -15.31
N TYR A 350 -21.20 10.64 -14.63
CA TYR A 350 -20.84 9.80 -13.51
C TYR A 350 -19.97 8.60 -13.94
N LEU A 351 -20.29 7.94 -15.05
CA LEU A 351 -19.47 6.87 -15.62
C LEU A 351 -18.10 7.36 -16.08
N VAL A 352 -18.05 8.55 -16.67
CA VAL A 352 -16.79 9.21 -17.04
C VAL A 352 -15.94 9.48 -15.79
N LEU A 353 -16.55 10.01 -14.72
CA LEU A 353 -15.84 10.25 -13.45
C LEU A 353 -15.31 8.94 -12.84
N LEU A 354 -16.07 7.86 -12.84
CA LEU A 354 -15.61 6.55 -12.39
C LEU A 354 -14.46 5.99 -13.26
N GLY A 355 -14.54 6.18 -14.58
CA GLY A 355 -13.47 5.78 -15.50
C GLY A 355 -12.19 6.57 -15.26
N ILE A 356 -12.29 7.88 -15.03
CA ILE A 356 -11.15 8.72 -14.66
C ILE A 356 -10.56 8.29 -13.32
N ALA A 357 -11.41 7.87 -12.34
CA ALA A 357 -10.94 7.32 -11.05
C ALA A 357 -10.07 6.10 -11.21
N GLN A 358 -10.53 5.18 -12.01
CA GLN A 358 -9.81 3.94 -12.28
C GLN A 358 -8.50 4.22 -13.02
N ALA A 359 -8.48 5.21 -13.91
CA ALA A 359 -7.27 5.65 -14.60
C ALA A 359 -6.22 6.21 -13.66
N SER A 360 -6.64 7.02 -12.69
CA SER A 360 -5.74 7.61 -11.70
C SER A 360 -5.16 6.59 -10.73
N ALA A 361 -5.88 5.46 -10.53
CA ALA A 361 -5.43 4.40 -9.63
C ALA A 361 -4.44 3.42 -10.29
N ASN A 362 -4.43 3.30 -11.62
CA ASN A 362 -3.73 2.23 -12.35
C ASN A 362 -2.76 2.72 -13.44
N ASP A 363 -2.23 3.93 -13.36
CA ASP A 363 -1.20 4.47 -14.30
C ASP A 363 -1.50 4.35 -15.82
N GLY A 364 -2.71 4.03 -16.25
CA GLY A 364 -2.98 3.76 -17.66
C GLY A 364 -4.33 4.24 -18.19
N ALA A 365 -4.30 5.13 -19.20
CA ALA A 365 -5.49 5.55 -19.94
C ALA A 365 -6.23 4.38 -20.64
N ARG A 366 -5.56 3.25 -20.88
CA ARG A 366 -6.13 2.03 -21.47
C ARG A 366 -7.05 1.28 -20.51
N ASP A 367 -6.66 1.14 -19.26
CA ASP A 367 -7.46 0.46 -18.21
C ASP A 367 -8.75 1.23 -17.92
N SER A 368 -8.71 2.55 -18.06
CA SER A 368 -9.87 3.44 -17.92
C SER A 368 -10.90 3.25 -19.00
N LEU A 369 -10.46 3.14 -20.24
CA LEU A 369 -11.33 2.94 -21.39
C LEU A 369 -12.00 1.57 -21.33
N LEU A 370 -11.28 0.56 -20.88
CA LEU A 370 -11.76 -0.79 -20.68
C LEU A 370 -12.78 -0.87 -19.53
N PHE A 371 -12.52 -0.18 -18.42
CA PHE A 371 -13.46 -0.07 -17.30
C PHE A 371 -14.73 0.67 -17.71
N LEU A 372 -14.63 1.76 -18.49
CA LEU A 372 -15.77 2.49 -19.05
C LEU A 372 -16.63 1.60 -19.95
N LEU A 373 -16.00 0.83 -20.85
CA LEU A 373 -16.69 -0.07 -21.74
C LEU A 373 -17.38 -1.21 -20.98
N LEU A 374 -16.70 -1.82 -20.00
CA LEU A 374 -17.25 -2.89 -19.17
C LEU A 374 -18.39 -2.40 -18.27
N SER A 375 -18.24 -1.21 -17.66
CA SER A 375 -19.30 -0.65 -16.82
C SER A 375 -20.50 -0.21 -17.68
N GLY A 376 -20.27 0.35 -18.86
CA GLY A 376 -21.32 0.65 -19.82
C GLY A 376 -22.06 -0.59 -20.31
N PHE A 377 -21.33 -1.67 -20.59
CA PHE A 377 -21.92 -2.97 -20.97
C PHE A 377 -22.74 -3.59 -19.82
N LEU A 378 -22.22 -3.57 -18.59
CA LEU A 378 -22.93 -4.06 -17.40
C LEU A 378 -24.24 -3.29 -17.18
N ILE A 379 -24.26 -1.97 -17.38
CA ILE A 379 -25.46 -1.14 -17.22
C ILE A 379 -26.43 -1.37 -18.36
N ALA A 380 -25.95 -1.67 -19.58
CA ALA A 380 -26.81 -1.99 -20.70
C ALA A 380 -27.46 -3.38 -20.63
N VAL A 381 -26.87 -4.32 -19.88
CA VAL A 381 -27.36 -5.70 -19.71
C VAL A 381 -28.27 -5.84 -18.47
N VAL A 382 -28.19 -4.93 -17.50
CA VAL A 382 -29.07 -4.84 -16.32
C VAL A 382 -30.27 -3.95 -16.62
#